data_e358f74e18d817887f002b2aa0ffac6e
#
_entry.id   e358f74e18d817887f002b2aa0ffac6e
#
_cell.length_a   1.000
_cell.length_b   1.000
_cell.length_c   1.000
_cell.angle_alpha   90.00
_cell.angle_beta   90.00
_cell.angle_gamma   90.00
#
_symmetry.space_group_name_H-M   'P 1'
#
loop_
_entity.id
_entity.type
_entity.pdbx_description
1 polymer ?
#
loop_
_entity_poly.entity_id
_entity_poly.type
_entity_poly.pdbx_seq_one_letter_code
_entity_poly.pdbx_strand_id
1 'polypeptide(L)'
;MDDFTNGQHQLRIEAVDGNFATSVRVFSFSKKETVIKFELVAPEETDAAATKVLVTPTWKIEGAVAKVEACNNGFDAVPTWEDITAMVQINRVYNFTNKTKSASKWGVNIRFTITKNEGFEGEVSISGFGGAYE
;
A
#
# COMPACT_ATOMS: atom_id res chain seq x y z
N MET A 1 -3.05 0.48 19.90
CA MET A 1 -2.81 1.55 18.99
C MET A 1 -3.97 2.52 18.96
N ASP A 2 -3.66 3.73 19.17
CA ASP A 2 -4.68 4.76 19.29
C ASP A 2 -4.89 5.55 18.00
N ASP A 3 -4.28 5.11 16.93
CA ASP A 3 -4.26 5.88 15.69
C ASP A 3 -5.63 6.06 15.08
N PHE A 4 -6.58 5.25 15.51
CA PHE A 4 -7.93 5.31 14.97
C PHE A 4 -8.93 5.94 15.91
N THR A 5 -8.44 6.66 16.90
CA THR A 5 -9.32 7.29 17.88
C THR A 5 -10.05 8.49 17.31
N ASN A 6 -9.55 9.09 16.27
CA ASN A 6 -10.10 10.33 15.72
C ASN A 6 -11.11 10.10 14.61
N GLY A 7 -11.60 8.92 14.46
CA GLY A 7 -12.56 8.68 13.41
C GLY A 7 -12.98 7.25 13.33
N GLN A 8 -13.65 6.96 12.26
CA GLN A 8 -14.17 5.64 11.99
C GLN A 8 -13.22 4.89 11.09
N HIS A 9 -13.01 3.63 11.38
CA HIS A 9 -12.16 2.80 10.53
C HIS A 9 -12.73 1.39 10.45
N GLN A 10 -12.42 0.73 9.37
CA GLN A 10 -12.73 -0.69 9.17
C GLN A 10 -11.69 -1.29 8.25
N LEU A 11 -11.49 -2.59 8.40
CA LEU A 11 -10.56 -3.34 7.57
C LEU A 11 -11.26 -4.57 7.03
N ARG A 12 -11.17 -4.74 5.72
CA ARG A 12 -11.74 -5.90 5.06
C ARG A 12 -10.74 -6.42 4.05
N ILE A 13 -10.56 -7.73 3.99
CA ILE A 13 -9.62 -8.36 3.09
C ILE A 13 -10.36 -9.39 2.23
N GLU A 14 -10.17 -9.30 0.94
CA GLU A 14 -10.68 -10.29 -0.01
C GLU A 14 -9.54 -10.70 -0.93
N ALA A 15 -9.50 -11.96 -1.29
CA ALA A 15 -8.51 -12.50 -2.22
C ALA A 15 -9.23 -13.24 -3.33
N VAL A 16 -8.77 -13.03 -4.55
CA VAL A 16 -9.33 -13.66 -5.73
C VAL A 16 -8.19 -14.34 -6.48
N ASP A 17 -8.37 -15.61 -6.79
CA ASP A 17 -7.38 -16.37 -7.54
C ASP A 17 -7.57 -16.18 -9.02
N GLY A 18 -6.46 -16.31 -9.74
CA GLY A 18 -6.44 -16.22 -11.18
C GLY A 18 -4.99 -16.18 -11.64
N ASN A 19 -4.78 -15.91 -12.92
CA ASN A 19 -3.43 -15.76 -13.43
C ASN A 19 -2.73 -14.55 -12.82
N PHE A 20 -3.52 -13.62 -12.33
CA PHE A 20 -3.04 -12.42 -11.70
C PHE A 20 -3.71 -12.40 -10.32
N ALA A 21 -2.99 -12.79 -9.29
CA ALA A 21 -3.54 -12.84 -7.94
C ALA A 21 -3.95 -11.44 -7.50
N THR A 22 -5.18 -11.31 -7.00
CA THR A 22 -5.74 -10.03 -6.60
C THR A 22 -6.09 -10.06 -5.13
N SER A 23 -5.63 -9.07 -4.41
CA SER A 23 -6.02 -8.85 -3.02
C SER A 23 -6.70 -7.49 -2.91
N VAL A 24 -7.84 -7.47 -2.23
CA VAL A 24 -8.56 -6.23 -1.97
C VAL A 24 -8.54 -5.99 -0.47
N ARG A 25 -8.07 -4.82 -0.08
CA ARG A 25 -8.09 -4.41 1.31
C ARG A 25 -8.89 -3.13 1.40
N VAL A 26 -9.94 -3.16 2.20
CA VAL A 26 -10.81 -2.00 2.39
C VAL A 26 -10.69 -1.57 3.83
N PHE A 27 -10.34 -0.32 4.02
CA PHE A 27 -10.39 0.28 5.34
C PHE A 27 -10.71 1.76 5.17
N SER A 28 -11.31 2.33 6.18
CA SER A 28 -11.52 3.76 6.18
C SER A 28 -11.19 4.30 7.56
N PHE A 29 -10.57 5.45 7.58
CA PHE A 29 -10.39 6.19 8.80
C PHE A 29 -10.25 7.66 8.46
N SER A 30 -10.58 8.48 9.45
CA SER A 30 -10.45 9.91 9.31
C SER A 30 -9.66 10.40 10.50
N LYS A 31 -8.60 11.16 10.24
CA LYS A 31 -7.71 11.66 11.27
C LYS A 31 -7.35 13.10 10.96
N LYS A 32 -7.17 13.88 11.99
CA LYS A 32 -6.71 15.25 11.85
C LYS A 32 -5.20 15.37 11.91
N GLU A 33 -4.54 14.26 11.77
CA GLU A 33 -3.07 14.25 11.73
C GLU A 33 -2.56 14.81 10.43
N THR A 34 -1.33 15.32 10.46
CA THR A 34 -0.68 15.83 9.26
C THR A 34 -0.09 14.74 8.38
N VAL A 35 0.09 13.55 8.93
CA VAL A 35 0.67 12.41 8.21
C VAL A 35 -0.17 11.17 8.44
N ILE A 36 -0.49 10.47 7.38
CA ILE A 36 -1.16 9.18 7.41
C ILE A 36 -0.16 8.15 6.91
N LYS A 37 0.12 7.14 7.73
CA LYS A 37 1.03 6.06 7.37
C LYS A 37 0.38 4.73 7.65
N PHE A 38 0.53 3.80 6.73
CA PHE A 38 0.11 2.43 6.99
C PHE A 38 0.80 1.48 6.01
N GLU A 39 0.84 0.23 6.41
CA GLU A 39 1.30 -0.86 5.57
C GLU A 39 0.51 -2.10 5.93
N LEU A 40 0.59 -3.14 5.12
CA LEU A 40 -0.09 -4.39 5.43
C LEU A 40 0.50 -4.96 6.71
N VAL A 41 -0.36 -5.52 7.55
CA VAL A 41 0.06 -6.13 8.83
C VAL A 41 1.07 -7.25 8.56
N ALA A 42 0.86 -7.99 7.48
CA ALA A 42 1.78 -9.04 7.04
C ALA A 42 1.88 -9.01 5.53
N PRO A 43 3.05 -9.34 4.97
CA PRO A 43 3.18 -9.45 3.53
C PRO A 43 2.29 -10.57 2.98
N GLU A 44 1.90 -10.43 1.74
CA GLU A 44 1.17 -11.46 1.03
C GLU A 44 2.17 -12.45 0.46
N GLU A 45 2.15 -13.68 0.95
CA GLU A 45 3.12 -14.70 0.53
C GLU A 45 2.92 -15.09 -0.93
N THR A 46 4.04 -15.24 -1.64
CA THR A 46 4.05 -15.65 -3.05
C THR A 46 5.01 -16.81 -3.24
N ASP A 47 4.73 -17.66 -4.23
CA ASP A 47 5.58 -18.82 -4.51
C ASP A 47 6.93 -18.43 -5.08
N ALA A 48 6.98 -17.31 -5.75
CA ALA A 48 8.20 -16.80 -6.37
C ALA A 48 8.21 -15.28 -6.24
N ALA A 49 9.31 -14.66 -6.60
CA ALA A 49 9.40 -13.21 -6.59
C ALA A 49 8.33 -12.62 -7.51
N ALA A 50 7.47 -11.77 -6.96
CA ALA A 50 6.55 -11.02 -7.78
C ALA A 50 7.36 -10.12 -8.71
N THR A 51 6.98 -10.08 -9.97
CA THR A 51 7.66 -9.25 -10.96
C THR A 51 6.91 -7.94 -11.21
N LYS A 52 5.64 -7.91 -10.89
CA LYS A 52 4.78 -6.76 -11.16
C LYS A 52 3.80 -6.55 -10.03
N VAL A 53 3.41 -5.30 -9.83
CA VAL A 53 2.36 -4.96 -8.87
C VAL A 53 1.53 -3.81 -9.43
N LEU A 54 0.21 -3.90 -9.21
CA LEU A 54 -0.73 -2.84 -9.51
C LEU A 54 -1.43 -2.46 -8.23
N VAL A 55 -1.45 -1.18 -7.91
CA VAL A 55 -2.12 -0.68 -6.70
C VAL A 55 -3.08 0.43 -7.11
N THR A 56 -4.34 0.28 -6.73
CA THR A 56 -5.39 1.23 -7.08
C THR A 56 -6.08 1.73 -5.80
N PRO A 57 -5.62 2.84 -5.24
CA PRO A 57 -6.24 3.40 -4.04
C PRO A 57 -7.50 4.19 -4.38
N THR A 58 -8.41 4.24 -3.42
CA THR A 58 -9.54 5.16 -3.42
C THR A 58 -9.24 6.18 -2.34
N TRP A 59 -8.83 7.36 -2.75
CA TRP A 59 -8.33 8.35 -1.82
C TRP A 59 -8.72 9.77 -2.24
N LYS A 60 -8.57 10.66 -1.26
CA LYS A 60 -8.75 12.09 -1.45
C LYS A 60 -7.47 12.74 -0.91
N ILE A 61 -6.58 13.10 -1.83
CA ILE A 61 -5.24 13.58 -1.47
C ILE A 61 -4.94 14.97 -2.00
N GLU A 62 -5.97 15.71 -2.45
CA GLU A 62 -5.77 17.11 -2.78
C GLU A 62 -5.26 17.83 -1.54
N GLY A 63 -4.21 18.63 -1.71
CA GLY A 63 -3.58 19.30 -0.59
C GLY A 63 -2.66 18.41 0.22
N ALA A 64 -2.23 17.28 -0.35
CA ALA A 64 -1.31 16.37 0.30
C ALA A 64 -0.31 15.81 -0.70
N VAL A 65 0.79 15.28 -0.16
CA VAL A 65 1.78 14.55 -0.94
C VAL A 65 1.67 13.09 -0.55
N ALA A 66 1.46 12.23 -1.52
CA ALA A 66 1.39 10.80 -1.28
C ALA A 66 2.65 10.11 -1.77
N LYS A 67 3.12 9.15 -0.98
CA LYS A 67 4.20 8.25 -1.37
C LYS A 67 3.71 6.83 -1.21
N VAL A 68 3.84 6.03 -2.24
CA VAL A 68 3.43 4.63 -2.21
C VAL A 68 4.66 3.80 -2.53
N GLU A 69 4.93 2.81 -1.69
CA GLU A 69 6.07 1.92 -1.86
C GLU A 69 5.60 0.48 -1.81
N ALA A 70 6.29 -0.37 -2.54
CA ALA A 70 6.01 -1.80 -2.53
C ALA A 70 7.32 -2.58 -2.48
N CYS A 71 7.25 -3.80 -2.00
CA CYS A 71 8.40 -4.70 -2.02
C CYS A 71 7.91 -6.10 -2.38
N ASN A 72 8.79 -6.90 -2.97
CA ASN A 72 8.50 -8.28 -3.28
C ASN A 72 9.21 -9.26 -2.34
N ASN A 73 10.05 -8.74 -1.45
CA ASN A 73 10.74 -9.51 -0.41
C ASN A 73 10.28 -9.08 0.97
N GLY A 74 8.97 -9.00 1.15
CA GLY A 74 8.37 -8.44 2.35
C GLY A 74 8.65 -9.19 3.64
N PHE A 75 9.07 -10.46 3.57
CA PHE A 75 9.41 -11.23 4.77
C PHE A 75 10.85 -11.03 5.20
N ASP A 76 11.66 -10.35 4.43
CA ASP A 76 13.03 -10.04 4.83
C ASP A 76 13.03 -9.14 6.05
N ALA A 77 14.08 -9.25 6.88
CA ALA A 77 14.22 -8.36 8.03
C ALA A 77 14.28 -6.89 7.58
N VAL A 78 14.89 -6.66 6.43
CA VAL A 78 14.97 -5.33 5.83
C VAL A 78 14.49 -5.46 4.38
N PRO A 79 13.18 -5.31 4.14
CA PRO A 79 12.67 -5.42 2.78
C PRO A 79 13.22 -4.33 1.86
N THR A 80 13.26 -4.62 0.58
CA THR A 80 13.70 -3.67 -0.44
C THR A 80 12.47 -2.92 -0.93
N TRP A 81 12.18 -1.78 -0.31
CA TRP A 81 11.04 -0.96 -0.69
C TRP A 81 11.36 -0.18 -1.95
N GLU A 82 10.44 -0.24 -2.93
CA GLU A 82 10.57 0.48 -4.18
C GLU A 82 9.45 1.51 -4.28
N ASP A 83 9.78 2.70 -4.71
CA ASP A 83 8.80 3.79 -4.84
C ASP A 83 7.98 3.57 -6.10
N ILE A 84 6.69 3.32 -5.93
CA ILE A 84 5.78 3.05 -7.04
C ILE A 84 4.78 4.18 -7.24
N THR A 85 4.98 5.31 -6.58
CA THR A 85 4.01 6.42 -6.55
C THR A 85 3.57 6.85 -7.93
N ALA A 86 4.51 7.04 -8.85
CA ALA A 86 4.18 7.53 -10.18
C ALA A 86 3.25 6.57 -10.93
N MET A 87 3.46 5.27 -10.78
CA MET A 87 2.62 4.28 -11.45
C MET A 87 1.25 4.20 -10.80
N VAL A 88 1.19 4.31 -9.48
CA VAL A 88 -0.08 4.32 -8.75
C VAL A 88 -0.95 5.49 -9.21
N GLN A 89 -0.35 6.65 -9.39
CA GLN A 89 -1.08 7.86 -9.77
C GLN A 89 -1.67 7.79 -11.16
N ILE A 90 -1.13 6.95 -12.03
CA ILE A 90 -1.65 6.80 -13.39
C ILE A 90 -2.29 5.43 -13.63
N ASN A 91 -2.54 4.70 -12.55
CA ASN A 91 -3.17 3.37 -12.60
C ASN A 91 -2.43 2.40 -13.52
N ARG A 92 -1.12 2.38 -13.38
CA ARG A 92 -0.25 1.51 -14.18
C ARG A 92 0.47 0.50 -13.32
N VAL A 93 0.79 -0.62 -13.93
CA VAL A 93 1.57 -1.68 -13.30
C VAL A 93 3.00 -1.20 -13.08
N TYR A 94 3.54 -1.46 -11.90
CA TYR A 94 4.94 -1.24 -11.60
C TYR A 94 5.71 -2.55 -11.75
N ASN A 95 6.86 -2.51 -12.37
CA ASN A 95 7.73 -3.68 -12.52
C ASN A 95 8.81 -3.64 -11.44
N PHE A 96 8.85 -4.65 -10.59
CA PHE A 96 9.86 -4.73 -9.55
C PHE A 96 11.25 -4.90 -10.13
N THR A 97 12.22 -4.25 -9.52
CA THR A 97 13.63 -4.39 -9.90
C THR A 97 14.35 -5.39 -8.99
N ASN A 98 13.89 -5.55 -7.77
CA ASN A 98 14.53 -6.47 -6.82
C ASN A 98 14.29 -7.92 -7.19
N LYS A 99 15.36 -8.72 -7.13
CA LYS A 99 15.33 -10.13 -7.51
C LYS A 99 15.92 -11.03 -6.42
N THR A 100 16.10 -10.51 -5.23
CA THR A 100 16.74 -11.25 -4.15
C THR A 100 15.94 -11.16 -2.87
N LYS A 101 16.07 -12.18 -2.04
CA LYS A 101 15.49 -12.20 -0.70
C LYS A 101 16.48 -12.84 0.26
N SER A 102 16.37 -12.47 1.53
CA SER A 102 17.12 -13.11 2.60
C SER A 102 16.25 -14.05 3.45
N ALA A 103 14.95 -13.85 3.43
CA ALA A 103 14.02 -14.71 4.14
C ALA A 103 13.79 -16.01 3.39
N SER A 104 13.10 -16.96 4.04
CA SER A 104 12.82 -18.26 3.45
C SER A 104 11.77 -18.21 2.35
N LYS A 105 11.00 -17.14 2.28
CA LYS A 105 9.90 -17.03 1.32
C LYS A 105 9.78 -15.61 0.77
N TRP A 106 9.12 -15.51 -0.37
CA TRP A 106 8.81 -14.25 -1.01
C TRP A 106 7.47 -13.71 -0.51
N GLY A 107 7.32 -12.41 -0.51
CA GLY A 107 6.05 -11.81 -0.15
C GLY A 107 5.97 -10.37 -0.61
N VAL A 108 4.77 -9.96 -1.00
CA VAL A 108 4.48 -8.59 -1.44
C VAL A 108 3.94 -7.80 -0.27
N ASN A 109 4.49 -6.63 -0.05
CA ASN A 109 3.94 -5.69 0.91
C ASN A 109 3.84 -4.32 0.26
N ILE A 110 2.95 -3.51 0.78
CA ILE A 110 2.67 -2.17 0.25
C ILE A 110 2.54 -1.24 1.43
N ARG A 111 3.14 -0.06 1.33
CA ARG A 111 2.97 0.96 2.36
C ARG A 111 2.69 2.31 1.73
N PHE A 112 1.89 3.08 2.44
CA PHE A 112 1.49 4.43 2.05
C PHE A 112 1.98 5.43 3.07
N THR A 113 2.45 6.57 2.60
CA THR A 113 2.74 7.73 3.44
C THR A 113 2.09 8.92 2.77
N ILE A 114 1.11 9.51 3.42
CA ILE A 114 0.38 10.66 2.88
C ILE A 114 0.60 11.82 3.84
N THR A 115 1.23 12.88 3.35
CA THR A 115 1.56 14.05 4.17
C THR A 115 0.73 15.22 3.70
N LYS A 116 -0.06 15.77 4.61
CA LYS A 116 -0.88 16.94 4.35
C LYS A 116 0.00 18.16 4.21
N ASN A 117 -0.26 18.98 3.20
CA ASN A 117 0.49 20.21 2.99
C ASN A 117 0.24 21.20 4.13
N GLU A 118 1.28 21.92 4.50
CA GLU A 118 1.16 22.94 5.54
C GLU A 118 0.11 23.96 5.14
N GLY A 119 -0.77 24.29 6.08
CA GLY A 119 -1.83 25.27 5.84
C GLY A 119 -3.05 24.75 5.13
N PHE A 120 -3.03 23.52 4.63
CA PHE A 120 -4.22 22.95 4.01
C PHE A 120 -5.22 22.53 5.08
N GLU A 121 -6.44 23.03 4.99
CA GLU A 121 -7.48 22.77 6.00
C GLU A 121 -8.55 21.79 5.52
N GLY A 122 -8.44 21.31 4.29
CA GLY A 122 -9.38 20.33 3.75
C GLY A 122 -9.11 18.93 4.28
N GLU A 123 -10.00 18.02 3.91
CA GLU A 123 -9.88 16.63 4.29
C GLU A 123 -8.92 15.89 3.37
N VAL A 124 -8.05 15.08 3.99
CA VAL A 124 -7.18 14.13 3.29
C VAL A 124 -7.52 12.75 3.81
N SER A 125 -7.86 11.85 2.93
CA SER A 125 -8.33 10.53 3.35
C SER A 125 -7.98 9.46 2.33
N ILE A 126 -7.96 8.22 2.82
CA ILE A 126 -7.93 7.04 1.97
C ILE A 126 -8.97 6.08 2.52
N SER A 127 -9.88 5.63 1.66
CA SER A 127 -10.95 4.73 2.09
C SER A 127 -10.68 3.28 1.75
N GLY A 128 -9.67 3.02 0.94
CA GLY A 128 -9.29 1.65 0.62
C GLY A 128 -8.37 1.60 -0.56
N PHE A 129 -7.88 0.41 -0.86
CA PHE A 129 -7.13 0.19 -2.08
C PHE A 129 -7.28 -1.26 -2.53
N GLY A 130 -7.21 -1.45 -3.83
CA GLY A 130 -7.12 -2.77 -4.43
C GLY A 130 -5.71 -3.00 -4.92
N GLY A 131 -5.31 -4.24 -5.02
CA GLY A 131 -4.00 -4.58 -5.53
C GLY A 131 -4.00 -5.91 -6.25
N ALA A 132 -3.10 -6.01 -7.19
CA ALA A 132 -2.85 -7.25 -7.91
C ALA A 132 -1.35 -7.36 -8.15
N TYR A 133 -0.86 -8.58 -8.20
CA TYR A 133 0.57 -8.83 -8.46
C TYR A 133 0.73 -10.10 -9.27
N GLU A 134 1.87 -10.17 -9.92
CA GLU A 134 2.19 -11.32 -10.76
C GLU A 134 3.64 -11.75 -10.56
#